data_5d3d10e7526f35ffef577d8bb0316530
#
_entry.id   5d3d10e7526f35ffef577d8bb0316530
#
_cell.length_a   1.000
_cell.length_b   1.000
_cell.length_c   1.000
_cell.angle_alpha   90.00
_cell.angle_beta   90.00
_cell.angle_gamma   90.00
#
_symmetry.space_group_name_H-M   'P 1'
#
loop_
_entity.id
_entity.type
_entity.pdbx_description
1 polymer ?
#
loop_
_entity_poly.entity_id
_entity_poly.type
_entity_poly.pdbx_seq_one_letter_code
_entity_poly.pdbx_strand_id
1 'polypeptide(L)'
;MANPPIDRAPILAKINAAFIARDPGYIAKRQDHRDRLEDLNSRMNALITAHQPRPVSQQISLEAQWLINYTDDWDRAAATLHRFEASLADANQNIDQQPDGSCGPGCTEFYRKLEPTVDFLQSDAVLRPQPGHELTLLPLTFMRQLQDPTFVTDRLDKLRASTIHQTGRNNRDEFGSLITSLTQLFFKSKLKRALDRHPEAQFTVSDPLFTSLRDYLFRLQSAVTGYWGPSYDFDGEAIEVQDLSFTFHVVKYYSDGGHRTDLPNTAKIVDTTETIEAFVYPNGLKPEAPDHGPPPLFSDHNNYDLVTMFQQLWPNTTETTRTKARAEIESLLAWCLTTSLQGDGFAPSPDMSTVNSYYYGVQFLLVAGFWPQQPPFWTTGAPTVPSGTPAAHVLAQRLLAKFKADVNDDSDAAQTVIATLTAAAGGATA
;
A
#
# COMPACT_ATOMS: atom_id res chain seq x y z
N MET A 1 -10.63 8.71 27.75
CA MET A 1 -10.22 7.44 27.17
C MET A 1 -10.78 7.41 25.76
N ALA A 2 -9.94 7.20 24.73
CA ALA A 2 -10.44 6.99 23.37
C ALA A 2 -11.25 5.69 23.34
N ASN A 3 -12.36 5.66 22.61
CA ASN A 3 -13.04 4.40 22.37
C ASN A 3 -12.08 3.45 21.66
N PRO A 4 -12.07 2.15 22.02
CA PRO A 4 -11.23 1.19 21.30
C PRO A 4 -11.60 1.18 19.82
N PRO A 5 -10.64 0.93 18.93
CA PRO A 5 -10.92 0.78 17.51
C PRO A 5 -11.93 -0.33 17.29
N ILE A 6 -12.76 -0.16 16.27
CA ILE A 6 -13.81 -1.12 15.93
C ILE A 6 -13.17 -2.22 15.05
N ASP A 7 -13.22 -3.47 15.50
CA ASP A 7 -12.87 -4.60 14.65
C ASP A 7 -13.88 -4.72 13.50
N ARG A 8 -13.36 -4.64 12.28
CA ARG A 8 -14.15 -4.71 11.05
C ARG A 8 -14.73 -6.09 10.78
N ALA A 9 -14.00 -7.15 11.12
CA ALA A 9 -14.37 -8.51 10.75
C ALA A 9 -15.77 -8.95 11.26
N PRO A 10 -16.15 -8.74 12.54
CA PRO A 10 -17.51 -9.05 13.00
C PRO A 10 -18.59 -8.22 12.32
N ILE A 11 -18.29 -6.96 11.96
CA ILE A 11 -19.23 -6.07 11.27
C ILE A 11 -19.47 -6.59 9.85
N LEU A 12 -18.40 -6.91 9.11
CA LEU A 12 -18.49 -7.46 7.76
C LEU A 12 -19.22 -8.81 7.75
N ALA A 13 -18.94 -9.68 8.73
CA ALA A 13 -19.64 -10.95 8.87
C ALA A 13 -21.15 -10.72 9.05
N LYS A 14 -21.55 -9.77 9.90
CA LYS A 14 -22.96 -9.40 10.12
C LYS A 14 -23.61 -8.82 8.86
N ILE A 15 -22.91 -7.93 8.15
CA ILE A 15 -23.36 -7.31 6.90
C ILE A 15 -23.53 -8.39 5.82
N ASN A 16 -22.56 -9.28 5.67
CA ASN A 16 -22.62 -10.37 4.71
C ASN A 16 -23.75 -11.36 5.02
N ALA A 17 -23.98 -11.70 6.29
CA ALA A 17 -25.10 -12.54 6.68
C ALA A 17 -26.46 -11.91 6.33
N ALA A 18 -26.61 -10.60 6.54
CA ALA A 18 -27.81 -9.86 6.18
C ALA A 18 -28.00 -9.78 4.65
N PHE A 19 -26.91 -9.60 3.89
CA PHE A 19 -26.93 -9.64 2.43
C PHE A 19 -27.38 -11.00 1.89
N ILE A 20 -26.82 -12.09 2.41
CA ILE A 20 -27.21 -13.47 2.05
C ILE A 20 -28.70 -13.69 2.30
N ALA A 21 -29.22 -13.22 3.43
CA ALA A 21 -30.63 -13.33 3.78
C ALA A 21 -31.56 -12.55 2.84
N ARG A 22 -31.09 -11.42 2.27
CA ARG A 22 -31.89 -10.55 1.37
C ARG A 22 -31.81 -10.96 -0.09
N ASP A 23 -30.68 -11.49 -0.54
CA ASP A 23 -30.48 -11.88 -1.95
C ASP A 23 -29.92 -13.31 -2.10
N PRO A 24 -30.76 -14.32 -1.86
CA PRO A 24 -30.36 -15.70 -2.04
C PRO A 24 -29.93 -16.02 -3.48
N GLY A 25 -30.49 -15.30 -4.47
CA GLY A 25 -30.17 -15.48 -5.89
C GLY A 25 -28.73 -15.12 -6.24
N TYR A 26 -28.21 -14.02 -5.69
CA TYR A 26 -26.80 -13.65 -5.86
C TYR A 26 -25.84 -14.68 -5.23
N ILE A 27 -26.19 -15.16 -4.04
CA ILE A 27 -25.39 -16.20 -3.35
C ILE A 27 -25.40 -17.50 -4.12
N ALA A 28 -26.58 -17.93 -4.61
CA ALA A 28 -26.68 -19.11 -5.47
C ALA A 28 -25.80 -18.95 -6.72
N LYS A 29 -25.85 -17.80 -7.37
CA LYS A 29 -25.02 -17.49 -8.55
C LYS A 29 -23.51 -17.58 -8.23
N ARG A 30 -23.06 -17.04 -7.08
CA ARG A 30 -21.67 -17.19 -6.65
C ARG A 30 -21.30 -18.61 -6.30
N GLN A 31 -22.19 -19.37 -5.67
CA GLN A 31 -21.99 -20.78 -5.38
C GLN A 31 -21.93 -21.64 -6.65
N ASP A 32 -22.79 -21.37 -7.63
CA ASP A 32 -22.77 -22.03 -8.95
C ASP A 32 -21.46 -21.78 -9.71
N HIS A 33 -20.80 -20.64 -9.44
CA HIS A 33 -19.51 -20.29 -10.04
C HIS A 33 -18.30 -20.50 -9.11
N ARG A 34 -18.51 -21.12 -7.97
CA ARG A 34 -17.46 -21.32 -6.95
C ARG A 34 -16.21 -21.99 -7.49
N ASP A 35 -16.38 -23.09 -8.17
CA ASP A 35 -15.26 -23.86 -8.73
C ASP A 35 -14.49 -23.02 -9.76
N ARG A 36 -15.19 -22.21 -10.53
CA ARG A 36 -14.59 -21.28 -11.50
C ARG A 36 -13.79 -20.17 -10.80
N LEU A 37 -14.33 -19.58 -9.73
CA LEU A 37 -13.65 -18.56 -8.95
C LEU A 37 -12.40 -19.13 -8.25
N GLU A 38 -12.51 -20.34 -7.71
CA GLU A 38 -11.37 -21.06 -7.11
C GLU A 38 -10.28 -21.36 -8.16
N ASP A 39 -10.68 -21.77 -9.39
CA ASP A 39 -9.75 -21.97 -10.51
C ASP A 39 -9.04 -20.68 -10.91
N LEU A 40 -9.79 -19.58 -11.10
CA LEU A 40 -9.24 -18.29 -11.47
C LEU A 40 -8.24 -17.76 -10.41
N ASN A 41 -8.57 -17.87 -9.13
CA ASN A 41 -7.69 -17.47 -8.02
C ASN A 41 -6.45 -18.36 -7.95
N SER A 42 -6.61 -19.68 -8.09
CA SER A 42 -5.51 -20.64 -8.06
C SER A 42 -4.52 -20.39 -9.21
N ARG A 43 -5.02 -20.16 -10.41
CA ARG A 43 -4.18 -19.84 -11.58
C ARG A 43 -3.47 -18.50 -11.41
N MET A 44 -4.18 -17.49 -10.90
CA MET A 44 -3.60 -16.18 -10.62
C MET A 44 -2.41 -16.29 -9.65
N ASN A 45 -2.63 -16.96 -8.52
CA ASN A 45 -1.61 -17.15 -7.49
C ASN A 45 -0.42 -17.97 -8.01
N ALA A 46 -0.67 -19.00 -8.80
CA ALA A 46 0.38 -19.80 -9.44
C ALA A 46 1.23 -18.93 -10.39
N LEU A 47 0.62 -18.09 -11.21
CA LEU A 47 1.34 -17.21 -12.14
C LEU A 47 2.17 -16.15 -11.38
N ILE A 48 1.62 -15.51 -10.35
CA ILE A 48 2.33 -14.54 -9.52
C ILE A 48 3.54 -15.21 -8.82
N THR A 49 3.34 -16.40 -8.28
CA THR A 49 4.40 -17.14 -7.58
C THR A 49 5.52 -17.58 -8.54
N ALA A 50 5.16 -18.01 -9.76
CA ALA A 50 6.12 -18.56 -10.71
C ALA A 50 6.95 -17.49 -11.45
N HIS A 51 6.42 -16.28 -11.64
CA HIS A 51 6.95 -15.36 -12.64
C HIS A 51 7.37 -13.99 -12.14
N GLN A 52 7.19 -13.62 -10.88
CA GLN A 52 7.50 -12.27 -10.38
C GLN A 52 7.15 -11.18 -11.41
N PRO A 53 5.87 -10.76 -11.49
CA PRO A 53 5.40 -9.96 -12.61
C PRO A 53 6.10 -8.59 -12.67
N ARG A 54 6.52 -8.19 -13.87
CA ARG A 54 7.06 -6.87 -14.17
C ARG A 54 5.94 -5.81 -14.16
N PRO A 55 6.26 -4.50 -14.19
CA PRO A 55 5.25 -3.45 -14.00
C PRO A 55 3.99 -3.59 -14.84
N VAL A 56 4.10 -3.90 -16.14
CA VAL A 56 2.92 -4.07 -17.02
C VAL A 56 2.11 -5.30 -16.63
N SER A 57 2.77 -6.46 -16.46
CA SER A 57 2.10 -7.69 -16.04
C SER A 57 1.51 -7.56 -14.65
N GLN A 58 2.16 -6.83 -13.75
CA GLN A 58 1.62 -6.53 -12.42
C GLN A 58 0.30 -5.75 -12.50
N GLN A 59 0.21 -4.74 -13.37
CA GLN A 59 -1.04 -3.99 -13.53
C GLN A 59 -2.17 -4.87 -14.08
N ILE A 60 -1.87 -5.74 -15.05
CA ILE A 60 -2.87 -6.69 -15.57
C ILE A 60 -3.30 -7.67 -14.46
N SER A 61 -2.36 -8.13 -13.63
CA SER A 61 -2.68 -9.02 -12.51
C SER A 61 -3.62 -8.36 -11.50
N LEU A 62 -3.37 -7.09 -11.15
CA LEU A 62 -4.23 -6.32 -10.25
C LEU A 62 -5.65 -6.13 -10.83
N GLU A 63 -5.76 -5.85 -12.14
CA GLU A 63 -7.07 -5.78 -12.80
C GLU A 63 -7.81 -7.12 -12.74
N ALA A 64 -7.11 -8.23 -12.99
CA ALA A 64 -7.71 -9.56 -12.93
C ALA A 64 -8.16 -9.90 -11.51
N GLN A 65 -7.34 -9.65 -10.50
CA GLN A 65 -7.70 -9.83 -9.09
C GLN A 65 -8.94 -9.03 -8.71
N TRP A 66 -8.99 -7.76 -9.12
CA TRP A 66 -10.16 -6.91 -8.86
C TRP A 66 -11.44 -7.47 -9.50
N LEU A 67 -11.36 -7.90 -10.76
CA LEU A 67 -12.50 -8.50 -11.46
C LEU A 67 -12.99 -9.78 -10.79
N ILE A 68 -12.07 -10.64 -10.33
CA ILE A 68 -12.40 -11.89 -9.64
C ILE A 68 -13.11 -11.61 -8.30
N ASN A 69 -12.58 -10.67 -7.52
CA ASN A 69 -13.00 -10.48 -6.13
C ASN A 69 -14.21 -9.54 -5.96
N TYR A 70 -14.37 -8.56 -6.87
CA TYR A 70 -15.28 -7.44 -6.64
C TYR A 70 -16.36 -7.28 -7.71
N THR A 71 -16.39 -8.13 -8.74
CA THR A 71 -17.40 -8.08 -9.80
C THR A 71 -18.05 -9.44 -10.02
N ASP A 72 -19.12 -9.46 -10.80
CA ASP A 72 -19.74 -10.70 -11.32
C ASP A 72 -19.40 -10.94 -12.81
N ASP A 73 -18.49 -10.17 -13.38
CA ASP A 73 -18.00 -10.30 -14.75
C ASP A 73 -16.81 -11.28 -14.84
N TRP A 74 -17.07 -12.55 -14.54
CA TRP A 74 -16.03 -13.59 -14.51
C TRP A 74 -15.52 -13.99 -15.89
N ASP A 75 -16.25 -13.68 -16.97
CA ASP A 75 -15.76 -13.86 -18.34
C ASP A 75 -14.66 -12.84 -18.64
N ARG A 76 -14.87 -11.59 -18.25
CA ARG A 76 -13.85 -10.55 -18.34
C ARG A 76 -12.66 -10.85 -17.41
N ALA A 77 -12.91 -11.36 -16.22
CA ALA A 77 -11.85 -11.80 -15.30
C ALA A 77 -10.97 -12.89 -15.94
N ALA A 78 -11.57 -13.91 -16.53
CA ALA A 78 -10.87 -14.99 -17.24
C ALA A 78 -10.06 -14.47 -18.44
N ALA A 79 -10.65 -13.57 -19.25
CA ALA A 79 -9.96 -12.94 -20.37
C ALA A 79 -8.78 -12.07 -19.92
N THR A 80 -8.94 -11.35 -18.81
CA THR A 80 -7.86 -10.52 -18.23
C THR A 80 -6.75 -11.39 -17.65
N LEU A 81 -7.09 -12.50 -16.99
CA LEU A 81 -6.10 -13.47 -16.52
C LEU A 81 -5.29 -14.09 -17.68
N HIS A 82 -5.95 -14.39 -18.80
CA HIS A 82 -5.24 -14.87 -20.00
C HIS A 82 -4.31 -13.80 -20.59
N ARG A 83 -4.72 -12.53 -20.59
CA ARG A 83 -3.85 -11.41 -20.97
C ARG A 83 -2.66 -11.28 -20.02
N PHE A 84 -2.85 -11.46 -18.72
CA PHE A 84 -1.78 -11.50 -17.74
C PHE A 84 -0.77 -12.61 -18.07
N GLU A 85 -1.24 -13.83 -18.26
CA GLU A 85 -0.41 -14.98 -18.64
C GLU A 85 0.39 -14.70 -19.92
N ALA A 86 -0.25 -14.15 -20.96
CA ALA A 86 0.43 -13.77 -22.20
C ALA A 86 1.48 -12.65 -21.97
N SER A 87 1.21 -11.70 -21.10
CA SER A 87 2.11 -10.59 -20.80
C SER A 87 3.40 -11.04 -20.10
N LEU A 88 3.36 -12.14 -19.36
CA LEU A 88 4.56 -12.70 -18.69
C LEU A 88 5.61 -13.24 -19.70
N ALA A 89 5.18 -13.59 -20.90
CA ALA A 89 6.06 -14.03 -21.97
C ALA A 89 6.70 -12.88 -22.76
N ASP A 90 6.22 -11.65 -22.59
CA ASP A 90 6.74 -10.47 -23.30
C ASP A 90 7.99 -9.91 -22.60
N ALA A 91 9.15 -10.05 -23.26
CA ALA A 91 10.42 -9.53 -22.75
C ALA A 91 10.52 -7.99 -22.81
N ASN A 92 9.67 -7.32 -23.60
CA ASN A 92 9.69 -5.86 -23.82
C ASN A 92 8.59 -5.13 -23.05
N GLN A 93 8.38 -5.47 -21.79
CA GLN A 93 7.38 -4.84 -20.94
C GLN A 93 7.77 -3.40 -20.56
N ASN A 94 7.74 -2.50 -21.52
CA ASN A 94 7.82 -1.06 -21.25
C ASN A 94 6.43 -0.55 -20.81
N ILE A 95 6.44 0.38 -19.86
CA ILE A 95 5.23 1.11 -19.50
C ILE A 95 5.02 2.17 -20.59
N ASP A 96 4.28 1.81 -21.63
CA ASP A 96 3.90 2.77 -22.67
C ASP A 96 2.71 3.60 -22.20
N GLN A 97 2.78 4.91 -22.43
CA GLN A 97 1.62 5.76 -22.25
C GLN A 97 0.56 5.45 -23.31
N GLN A 98 -0.68 5.31 -22.87
CA GLN A 98 -1.85 5.20 -23.74
C GLN A 98 -2.16 6.56 -24.40
N PRO A 99 -2.96 6.61 -25.48
CA PRO A 99 -3.32 7.86 -26.15
C PRO A 99 -3.96 8.92 -25.25
N ASP A 100 -4.56 8.52 -24.14
CA ASP A 100 -5.10 9.44 -23.12
C ASP A 100 -4.07 9.87 -22.05
N GLY A 101 -2.81 9.49 -22.23
CA GLY A 101 -1.70 9.78 -21.35
C GLY A 101 -1.59 8.86 -20.13
N SER A 102 -2.55 7.94 -19.91
CA SER A 102 -2.44 6.98 -18.80
C SER A 102 -1.32 5.99 -19.05
N CYS A 103 -0.70 5.50 -17.97
CA CYS A 103 0.30 4.43 -18.03
C CYS A 103 -0.35 3.10 -17.67
N GLY A 104 0.25 2.02 -18.21
CA GLY A 104 -0.19 0.66 -17.93
C GLY A 104 -1.15 0.09 -18.97
N PRO A 105 -1.57 -1.15 -18.77
CA PRO A 105 -2.29 -1.95 -19.76
C PRO A 105 -3.76 -1.55 -19.85
N GLY A 106 -4.10 -0.59 -20.67
CA GLY A 106 -5.47 -0.34 -21.18
C GLY A 106 -6.65 -0.51 -20.20
N CYS A 107 -6.45 -0.18 -18.91
CA CYS A 107 -7.52 -0.22 -17.91
C CYS A 107 -8.61 0.80 -18.25
N THR A 108 -9.86 0.46 -17.94
CA THR A 108 -11.02 1.35 -18.20
C THR A 108 -11.40 2.16 -16.98
N GLU A 109 -11.20 1.61 -15.79
CA GLU A 109 -11.53 2.25 -14.53
C GLU A 109 -10.52 3.37 -14.22
N PHE A 110 -11.04 4.53 -13.85
CA PHE A 110 -10.23 5.73 -13.60
C PHE A 110 -9.12 5.51 -12.58
N TYR A 111 -9.40 4.91 -11.45
CA TYR A 111 -8.40 4.70 -10.39
C TYR A 111 -7.31 3.71 -10.83
N ARG A 112 -7.64 2.73 -11.69
CA ARG A 112 -6.67 1.77 -12.26
C ARG A 112 -5.75 2.40 -13.31
N LYS A 113 -6.14 3.53 -13.90
CA LYS A 113 -5.26 4.37 -14.73
C LYS A 113 -4.41 5.29 -13.87
N LEU A 114 -4.99 5.83 -12.80
CA LEU A 114 -4.33 6.85 -11.97
C LEU A 114 -3.12 6.30 -11.24
N GLU A 115 -3.25 5.15 -10.58
CA GLU A 115 -2.19 4.54 -9.76
C GLU A 115 -0.90 4.31 -10.55
N PRO A 116 -0.88 3.54 -11.66
CA PRO A 116 0.35 3.32 -12.41
C PRO A 116 0.89 4.60 -13.08
N THR A 117 0.02 5.55 -13.41
CA THR A 117 0.46 6.84 -13.95
C THR A 117 1.17 7.66 -12.87
N VAL A 118 0.67 7.68 -11.65
CA VAL A 118 1.31 8.36 -10.52
C VAL A 118 2.65 7.71 -10.20
N ASP A 119 2.75 6.40 -10.24
CA ASP A 119 4.01 5.67 -10.03
C ASP A 119 5.02 5.94 -11.16
N PHE A 120 4.57 5.90 -12.41
CA PHE A 120 5.41 6.24 -13.55
C PHE A 120 5.96 7.68 -13.47
N LEU A 121 5.13 8.66 -13.12
CA LEU A 121 5.56 10.05 -12.94
C LEU A 121 6.61 10.22 -11.82
N GLN A 122 6.71 9.29 -10.90
CA GLN A 122 7.71 9.28 -9.83
C GLN A 122 8.99 8.53 -10.20
N SER A 123 9.01 7.82 -11.32
CA SER A 123 10.17 7.03 -11.75
C SER A 123 11.37 7.89 -12.11
N ASP A 124 12.55 7.32 -12.04
CA ASP A 124 13.78 7.99 -12.42
C ASP A 124 13.82 8.34 -13.92
N ALA A 125 13.11 7.59 -14.76
CA ALA A 125 12.96 7.89 -16.18
C ALA A 125 12.31 9.27 -16.41
N VAL A 126 11.36 9.66 -15.57
CA VAL A 126 10.69 10.97 -15.63
C VAL A 126 11.47 12.04 -14.86
N LEU A 127 11.95 11.71 -13.66
CA LEU A 127 12.53 12.69 -12.74
C LEU A 127 14.00 12.97 -12.99
N ARG A 128 14.74 11.98 -13.47
CA ARG A 128 16.20 12.02 -13.67
C ARG A 128 16.58 11.29 -14.96
N PRO A 129 16.05 11.70 -16.12
CA PRO A 129 16.38 11.03 -17.37
C PRO A 129 17.88 11.07 -17.61
N GLN A 130 18.41 10.00 -18.18
CA GLN A 130 19.79 9.97 -18.62
C GLN A 130 19.95 10.91 -19.83
N PRO A 131 21.08 11.63 -19.98
CA PRO A 131 21.33 12.46 -21.13
C PRO A 131 21.12 11.70 -22.46
N GLY A 132 20.31 12.27 -23.35
CA GLY A 132 19.95 11.64 -24.63
C GLY A 132 18.80 10.62 -24.54
N HIS A 133 18.21 10.43 -23.37
CA HIS A 133 17.03 9.60 -23.12
C HIS A 133 15.89 10.41 -22.47
N GLU A 134 15.80 11.69 -22.81
CA GLU A 134 14.73 12.55 -22.32
C GLU A 134 13.39 12.02 -22.83
N LEU A 135 12.47 11.83 -21.88
CA LEU A 135 11.15 11.34 -22.14
C LEU A 135 10.20 12.50 -22.44
N THR A 136 9.42 12.38 -23.50
CA THR A 136 8.31 13.31 -23.77
C THR A 136 7.00 12.65 -23.34
N LEU A 137 6.31 13.25 -22.38
CA LEU A 137 5.03 12.74 -21.91
C LEU A 137 3.90 13.08 -22.87
N LEU A 138 2.97 12.15 -23.05
CA LEU A 138 1.69 12.47 -23.69
C LEU A 138 0.81 13.28 -22.73
N PRO A 139 -0.10 14.12 -23.27
CA PRO A 139 -1.05 14.84 -22.43
C PRO A 139 -1.91 13.90 -21.58
N LEU A 140 -1.95 14.13 -20.28
CA LEU A 140 -2.71 13.34 -19.30
C LEU A 140 -4.21 13.66 -19.37
N THR A 141 -4.83 13.41 -20.55
CA THR A 141 -6.19 13.84 -20.84
C THR A 141 -7.23 13.15 -19.97
N PHE A 142 -6.97 11.91 -19.52
CA PHE A 142 -7.83 11.19 -18.59
C PHE A 142 -7.89 11.86 -17.21
N MET A 143 -6.87 12.62 -16.83
CA MET A 143 -6.80 13.34 -15.55
C MET A 143 -7.48 14.72 -15.56
N ARG A 144 -7.95 15.22 -16.71
CA ARG A 144 -8.59 16.55 -16.78
C ARG A 144 -9.76 16.73 -15.82
N GLN A 145 -10.51 15.68 -15.57
CA GLN A 145 -11.62 15.71 -14.61
C GLN A 145 -11.16 15.97 -13.17
N LEU A 146 -9.91 15.66 -12.82
CA LEU A 146 -9.34 15.99 -11.51
C LEU A 146 -9.10 17.49 -11.32
N GLN A 147 -9.13 18.30 -12.39
CA GLN A 147 -9.01 19.77 -12.26
C GLN A 147 -10.26 20.40 -11.66
N ASP A 148 -11.36 19.66 -11.60
CA ASP A 148 -12.56 20.04 -10.86
C ASP A 148 -12.50 19.51 -9.43
N PRO A 149 -12.34 20.36 -8.40
CA PRO A 149 -12.33 19.95 -7.00
C PRO A 149 -13.59 19.18 -6.59
N THR A 150 -14.74 19.54 -7.18
CA THR A 150 -16.02 18.90 -6.89
C THR A 150 -16.04 17.46 -7.39
N PHE A 151 -15.49 17.22 -8.58
CA PHE A 151 -15.36 15.84 -9.10
C PHE A 151 -14.58 14.92 -8.14
N VAL A 152 -13.47 15.43 -7.58
CA VAL A 152 -12.62 14.66 -6.65
C VAL A 152 -13.40 14.29 -5.40
N THR A 153 -14.01 15.27 -4.74
CA THR A 153 -14.74 15.04 -3.48
C THR A 153 -15.98 14.16 -3.68
N ASP A 154 -16.75 14.41 -4.74
CA ASP A 154 -17.93 13.60 -5.07
C ASP A 154 -17.58 12.14 -5.38
N ARG A 155 -16.46 11.91 -6.06
CA ARG A 155 -15.99 10.56 -6.35
C ARG A 155 -15.59 9.83 -5.07
N LEU A 156 -14.88 10.52 -4.17
CA LEU A 156 -14.47 9.96 -2.89
C LEU A 156 -15.68 9.69 -1.98
N ASP A 157 -16.64 10.59 -1.91
CA ASP A 157 -17.85 10.40 -1.12
C ASP A 157 -18.68 9.20 -1.58
N LYS A 158 -18.76 8.96 -2.90
CA LYS A 158 -19.43 7.78 -3.45
C LYS A 158 -18.77 6.45 -3.09
N LEU A 159 -17.45 6.46 -2.87
CA LEU A 159 -16.69 5.26 -2.56
C LEU A 159 -16.49 5.05 -1.05
N ARG A 160 -16.61 6.11 -0.26
CA ARG A 160 -16.36 6.08 1.18
C ARG A 160 -17.20 5.04 1.91
N ALA A 161 -18.49 4.98 1.58
CA ALA A 161 -19.43 4.06 2.20
C ALA A 161 -19.68 2.83 1.33
N SER A 162 -19.69 1.67 1.96
CA SER A 162 -20.05 0.40 1.33
C SER A 162 -21.36 -0.12 1.91
N THR A 163 -22.34 -0.38 1.04
CA THR A 163 -23.62 -1.02 1.39
C THR A 163 -23.57 -2.49 0.97
N ILE A 164 -22.63 -3.26 1.53
CA ILE A 164 -22.33 -4.64 1.10
C ILE A 164 -23.58 -5.52 1.13
N HIS A 165 -24.43 -5.38 2.14
CA HIS A 165 -25.66 -6.15 2.29
C HIS A 165 -26.72 -5.84 1.20
N GLN A 166 -26.58 -4.72 0.49
CA GLN A 166 -27.47 -4.35 -0.61
C GLN A 166 -26.85 -4.62 -1.98
N THR A 167 -25.57 -4.29 -2.13
CA THR A 167 -24.86 -4.27 -3.41
C THR A 167 -23.94 -5.46 -3.62
N GLY A 168 -23.56 -6.19 -2.55
CA GLY A 168 -22.53 -7.22 -2.59
C GLY A 168 -21.12 -6.66 -2.81
N ARG A 169 -20.96 -5.32 -2.82
CA ARG A 169 -19.70 -4.67 -3.17
C ARG A 169 -19.07 -3.99 -1.96
N ASN A 170 -17.79 -4.27 -1.74
CA ASN A 170 -16.93 -3.56 -0.80
C ASN A 170 -16.07 -2.55 -1.56
N ASN A 171 -16.26 -1.26 -1.29
CA ASN A 171 -15.54 -0.18 -1.95
C ASN A 171 -14.18 0.14 -1.30
N ARG A 172 -13.83 -0.52 -0.20
CA ARG A 172 -12.65 -0.19 0.60
C ARG A 172 -11.38 -0.07 -0.23
N ASP A 173 -11.13 -1.04 -1.12
CA ASP A 173 -9.88 -1.07 -1.86
C ASP A 173 -9.85 -0.03 -2.99
N GLU A 174 -10.98 0.18 -3.69
CA GLU A 174 -11.07 1.26 -4.68
C GLU A 174 -10.90 2.62 -4.01
N PHE A 175 -11.55 2.83 -2.86
CA PHE A 175 -11.45 4.06 -2.10
C PHE A 175 -10.02 4.30 -1.59
N GLY A 176 -9.39 3.26 -1.02
CA GLY A 176 -8.01 3.33 -0.54
C GLY A 176 -7.00 3.61 -1.65
N SER A 177 -7.09 2.92 -2.78
CA SER A 177 -6.22 3.12 -3.93
C SER A 177 -6.37 4.53 -4.51
N LEU A 178 -7.61 5.03 -4.63
CA LEU A 178 -7.86 6.38 -5.12
C LEU A 178 -7.32 7.45 -4.18
N ILE A 179 -7.55 7.35 -2.88
CA ILE A 179 -7.00 8.27 -1.87
C ILE A 179 -5.47 8.25 -1.90
N THR A 180 -4.87 7.07 -1.96
CA THR A 180 -3.42 6.88 -2.03
C THR A 180 -2.83 7.63 -3.24
N SER A 181 -3.40 7.41 -4.42
CA SER A 181 -2.92 8.04 -5.65
C SER A 181 -3.15 9.56 -5.66
N LEU A 182 -4.30 10.02 -5.18
CA LEU A 182 -4.60 11.46 -5.09
C LEU A 182 -3.72 12.17 -4.06
N THR A 183 -3.47 11.56 -2.90
CA THR A 183 -2.57 12.15 -1.89
C THR A 183 -1.14 12.21 -2.39
N GLN A 184 -0.68 11.21 -3.13
CA GLN A 184 0.61 11.28 -3.80
C GLN A 184 0.65 12.42 -4.82
N LEU A 185 -0.31 12.44 -5.73
CA LEU A 185 -0.35 13.41 -6.83
C LEU A 185 -0.40 14.85 -6.33
N PHE A 186 -1.20 15.13 -5.29
CA PHE A 186 -1.46 16.50 -4.85
C PHE A 186 -0.47 16.98 -3.79
N PHE A 187 0.08 16.09 -2.97
CA PHE A 187 0.89 16.50 -1.83
C PHE A 187 2.38 16.20 -1.95
N LYS A 188 2.79 15.24 -2.79
CA LYS A 188 4.22 14.98 -2.95
C LYS A 188 4.90 16.02 -3.83
N SER A 189 5.87 16.72 -3.28
CA SER A 189 6.69 17.68 -3.99
C SER A 189 7.47 17.06 -5.16
N LYS A 190 7.79 15.77 -5.08
CA LYS A 190 8.42 14.99 -6.17
C LYS A 190 7.53 14.97 -7.41
N LEU A 191 6.24 14.70 -7.27
CA LEU A 191 5.27 14.68 -8.37
C LEU A 191 5.02 16.06 -8.95
N LYS A 192 4.90 17.07 -8.07
CA LYS A 192 4.82 18.47 -8.57
C LYS A 192 6.00 18.81 -9.46
N ARG A 193 7.24 18.49 -9.03
CA ARG A 193 8.43 18.73 -9.85
C ARG A 193 8.43 17.94 -11.16
N ALA A 194 7.90 16.72 -11.18
CA ALA A 194 7.76 15.96 -12.42
C ALA A 194 6.84 16.68 -13.40
N LEU A 195 5.65 17.08 -12.96
CA LEU A 195 4.69 17.80 -13.79
C LEU A 195 5.20 19.17 -14.25
N ASP A 196 5.90 19.91 -13.38
CA ASP A 196 6.49 21.20 -13.72
C ASP A 196 7.60 21.08 -14.82
N ARG A 197 8.28 19.95 -14.91
CA ARG A 197 9.28 19.65 -15.95
C ARG A 197 8.68 19.21 -17.28
N HIS A 198 7.46 18.72 -17.25
CA HIS A 198 6.74 18.14 -18.38
C HIS A 198 5.45 18.91 -18.67
N PRO A 199 5.54 20.17 -19.12
CA PRO A 199 4.34 20.98 -19.41
C PRO A 199 3.48 20.39 -20.53
N GLU A 200 4.05 19.53 -21.39
CA GLU A 200 3.34 18.76 -22.40
C GLU A 200 2.33 17.77 -21.79
N ALA A 201 2.50 17.37 -20.53
CA ALA A 201 1.52 16.54 -19.79
C ALA A 201 0.16 17.26 -19.61
N GLN A 202 0.12 18.59 -19.73
CA GLN A 202 -1.09 19.42 -19.65
C GLN A 202 -1.92 19.18 -18.37
N PHE A 203 -1.25 18.87 -17.27
CA PHE A 203 -1.86 18.73 -15.97
C PHE A 203 -1.02 19.44 -14.91
N THR A 204 -1.69 20.21 -14.06
CA THR A 204 -1.07 20.91 -12.93
C THR A 204 -1.93 20.76 -11.68
N VAL A 205 -1.28 20.64 -10.53
CA VAL A 205 -1.98 20.69 -9.24
C VAL A 205 -2.09 22.14 -8.81
N SER A 206 -3.29 22.70 -8.92
CA SER A 206 -3.59 24.06 -8.49
C SER A 206 -3.81 24.15 -6.98
N ASP A 207 -3.65 25.35 -6.39
CA ASP A 207 -3.94 25.59 -4.98
C ASP A 207 -5.38 25.24 -4.57
N PRO A 208 -6.43 25.50 -5.38
CA PRO A 208 -7.79 25.05 -5.09
C PRO A 208 -7.92 23.53 -5.00
N LEU A 209 -7.27 22.78 -5.89
CA LEU A 209 -7.28 21.30 -5.84
C LEU A 209 -6.58 20.79 -4.58
N PHE A 210 -5.39 21.32 -4.30
CA PHE A 210 -4.65 21.01 -3.10
C PHE A 210 -5.50 21.26 -1.84
N THR A 211 -6.09 22.45 -1.74
CA THR A 211 -6.89 22.85 -0.57
C THR A 211 -8.13 21.99 -0.43
N SER A 212 -8.84 21.71 -1.52
CA SER A 212 -10.05 20.87 -1.52
C SER A 212 -9.76 19.46 -0.98
N LEU A 213 -8.70 18.80 -1.47
CA LEU A 213 -8.36 17.45 -1.00
C LEU A 213 -7.87 17.47 0.45
N ARG A 214 -7.05 18.46 0.84
CA ARG A 214 -6.61 18.61 2.24
C ARG A 214 -7.80 18.74 3.18
N ASP A 215 -8.72 19.66 2.89
CA ASP A 215 -9.87 19.94 3.74
C ASP A 215 -10.83 18.74 3.78
N TYR A 216 -10.92 18.00 2.67
CA TYR A 216 -11.65 16.74 2.62
C TYR A 216 -11.04 15.71 3.57
N LEU A 217 -9.73 15.47 3.49
CA LEU A 217 -9.02 14.52 4.35
C LEU A 217 -9.13 14.92 5.83
N PHE A 218 -8.97 16.20 6.16
CA PHE A 218 -9.08 16.68 7.55
C PHE A 218 -10.49 16.49 8.13
N ARG A 219 -11.52 16.66 7.30
CA ARG A 219 -12.91 16.40 7.69
C ARG A 219 -13.19 14.90 7.91
N LEU A 220 -12.55 14.04 7.14
CA LEU A 220 -12.73 12.58 7.25
C LEU A 220 -11.97 11.96 8.42
N GLN A 221 -10.95 12.63 8.94
CA GLN A 221 -10.17 12.09 10.05
C GLN A 221 -11.03 11.92 11.30
N SER A 222 -10.99 10.74 11.90
CA SER A 222 -11.67 10.49 13.18
C SER A 222 -11.13 11.41 14.26
N ALA A 223 -12.00 12.21 14.86
CA ALA A 223 -11.63 13.05 15.99
C ALA A 223 -11.35 12.25 17.27
N VAL A 224 -11.72 10.97 17.31
CA VAL A 224 -11.51 10.07 18.47
C VAL A 224 -10.19 9.35 18.35
N THR A 225 -9.92 8.71 17.22
CA THR A 225 -8.77 7.83 17.00
C THR A 225 -7.63 8.49 16.22
N GLY A 226 -7.91 9.55 15.48
CA GLY A 226 -6.99 10.16 14.54
C GLY A 226 -6.82 9.39 13.22
N TYR A 227 -7.42 8.20 13.09
CA TYR A 227 -7.33 7.37 11.91
C TYR A 227 -8.30 7.79 10.81
N TRP A 228 -7.98 7.38 9.60
CA TRP A 228 -8.89 7.34 8.46
C TRP A 228 -9.31 5.91 8.19
N GLY A 229 -10.42 5.76 7.49
CA GLY A 229 -10.89 4.47 7.03
C GLY A 229 -12.21 4.57 6.27
N PRO A 230 -12.65 3.46 5.68
CA PRO A 230 -13.95 3.38 5.03
C PRO A 230 -15.09 3.39 6.06
N SER A 231 -16.30 3.64 5.59
CA SER A 231 -17.52 3.38 6.37
C SER A 231 -18.33 2.26 5.74
N TYR A 232 -19.11 1.59 6.56
CA TYR A 232 -20.06 0.58 6.14
C TYR A 232 -21.45 1.01 6.56
N ASP A 233 -22.36 1.10 5.58
CA ASP A 233 -23.77 1.37 5.86
C ASP A 233 -24.49 0.04 6.10
N PHE A 234 -25.14 -0.08 7.23
CA PHE A 234 -25.95 -1.21 7.59
C PHE A 234 -27.28 -0.72 8.17
N ASP A 235 -28.37 -0.93 7.42
CA ASP A 235 -29.72 -0.51 7.76
C ASP A 235 -29.87 1.01 8.07
N GLY A 236 -29.08 1.85 7.36
CA GLY A 236 -29.07 3.30 7.50
C GLY A 236 -28.18 3.80 8.64
N GLU A 237 -27.45 2.92 9.31
CA GLU A 237 -26.43 3.27 10.29
C GLU A 237 -25.04 3.19 9.65
N ALA A 238 -24.33 4.31 9.60
CA ALA A 238 -22.96 4.36 9.08
C ALA A 238 -21.96 3.94 10.17
N ILE A 239 -21.19 2.90 9.91
CA ILE A 239 -20.17 2.37 10.82
C ILE A 239 -18.80 2.75 10.26
N GLU A 240 -18.12 3.69 10.90
CA GLU A 240 -16.75 4.05 10.56
C GLU A 240 -15.77 3.08 11.22
N VAL A 241 -14.78 2.63 10.47
CA VAL A 241 -13.74 1.72 10.99
C VAL A 241 -12.35 2.32 10.80
N GLN A 242 -11.45 2.00 11.73
CA GLN A 242 -10.04 2.35 11.59
C GLN A 242 -9.41 1.45 10.55
N ASP A 243 -8.48 2.05 9.78
CA ASP A 243 -7.71 1.31 8.79
C ASP A 243 -6.25 1.79 8.83
N LEU A 244 -5.35 0.90 9.27
CA LEU A 244 -3.94 1.22 9.42
C LEU A 244 -3.30 1.56 8.08
N SER A 245 -3.52 0.72 7.07
CA SER A 245 -2.96 0.93 5.74
C SER A 245 -3.42 2.24 5.12
N PHE A 246 -4.72 2.54 5.23
CA PHE A 246 -5.28 3.79 4.74
C PHE A 246 -4.66 5.01 5.44
N THR A 247 -4.60 4.96 6.77
CA THR A 247 -4.03 6.02 7.61
C THR A 247 -2.55 6.25 7.29
N PHE A 248 -1.78 5.16 7.16
CA PHE A 248 -0.38 5.21 6.76
C PHE A 248 -0.17 5.95 5.44
N HIS A 249 -0.94 5.62 4.40
CA HIS A 249 -0.81 6.26 3.10
C HIS A 249 -1.13 7.76 3.16
N VAL A 250 -2.18 8.15 3.89
CA VAL A 250 -2.51 9.58 4.07
C VAL A 250 -1.37 10.30 4.81
N VAL A 251 -0.91 9.77 5.95
CA VAL A 251 0.17 10.39 6.73
C VAL A 251 1.45 10.49 5.90
N LYS A 252 1.89 9.39 5.28
CA LYS A 252 3.12 9.32 4.50
C LYS A 252 3.15 10.34 3.36
N TYR A 253 2.07 10.41 2.60
CA TYR A 253 2.08 11.24 1.40
C TYR A 253 1.73 12.69 1.69
N TYR A 254 0.84 12.95 2.64
CA TYR A 254 0.57 14.31 3.08
C TYR A 254 1.79 14.98 3.72
N SER A 255 2.47 14.27 4.64
CA SER A 255 3.64 14.81 5.33
C SER A 255 4.84 15.06 4.41
N ASP A 256 4.91 14.38 3.26
CA ASP A 256 5.97 14.55 2.24
C ASP A 256 7.38 14.58 2.85
N GLY A 257 7.72 13.55 3.64
CA GLY A 257 9.01 13.46 4.33
C GLY A 257 9.20 14.44 5.49
N GLY A 258 8.11 14.91 6.11
CA GLY A 258 8.13 15.84 7.23
C GLY A 258 8.10 17.32 6.81
N HIS A 259 7.93 17.61 5.51
CA HIS A 259 7.78 18.99 5.02
C HIS A 259 6.47 19.64 5.45
N ARG A 260 5.44 18.85 5.78
CA ARG A 260 4.17 19.32 6.34
C ARG A 260 3.93 18.71 7.70
N THR A 261 3.63 19.59 8.64
CA THR A 261 3.44 19.23 10.07
C THR A 261 2.09 19.67 10.62
N ASP A 262 1.21 20.16 9.77
CA ASP A 262 -0.12 20.67 10.11
C ASP A 262 -1.22 19.58 10.12
N LEU A 263 -0.84 18.29 10.05
CA LEU A 263 -1.78 17.18 10.14
C LEU A 263 -2.45 17.17 11.51
N PRO A 264 -3.80 17.19 11.57
CA PRO A 264 -4.50 17.20 12.85
C PRO A 264 -4.45 15.84 13.57
N ASN A 265 -4.77 15.83 14.86
CA ASN A 265 -4.91 14.64 15.70
C ASN A 265 -3.71 13.67 15.72
N THR A 266 -2.50 14.13 15.43
CA THR A 266 -1.30 13.29 15.29
C THR A 266 -1.01 12.44 16.54
N ALA A 267 -1.16 13.00 17.75
CA ALA A 267 -0.96 12.26 18.99
C ALA A 267 -1.96 11.10 19.13
N LYS A 268 -3.22 11.32 18.70
CA LYS A 268 -4.25 10.27 18.75
C LYS A 268 -3.94 9.10 17.81
N ILE A 269 -3.33 9.36 16.64
CA ILE A 269 -2.89 8.30 15.73
C ILE A 269 -1.95 7.35 16.47
N VAL A 270 -0.93 7.89 17.13
CA VAL A 270 0.05 7.08 17.86
C VAL A 270 -0.56 6.38 19.06
N ASP A 271 -1.39 7.10 19.87
CA ASP A 271 -2.07 6.50 21.03
C ASP A 271 -3.07 5.39 20.63
N THR A 272 -3.66 5.46 19.44
CA THR A 272 -4.59 4.43 18.93
C THR A 272 -3.85 3.15 18.55
N THR A 273 -2.56 3.21 18.20
CA THR A 273 -1.78 2.06 17.77
C THR A 273 -1.83 0.91 18.77
N GLU A 274 -1.67 1.16 20.07
CA GLU A 274 -1.75 0.14 21.12
C GLU A 274 -3.08 -0.64 21.11
N THR A 275 -4.14 -0.02 20.64
CA THR A 275 -5.47 -0.61 20.64
C THR A 275 -5.76 -1.42 19.35
N ILE A 276 -4.97 -1.23 18.30
CA ILE A 276 -5.13 -1.95 17.02
C ILE A 276 -4.20 -3.14 16.86
N GLU A 277 -3.26 -3.37 17.77
CA GLU A 277 -2.32 -4.50 17.72
C GLU A 277 -3.01 -5.85 17.56
N ALA A 278 -4.17 -6.02 18.18
CA ALA A 278 -4.93 -7.27 18.17
C ALA A 278 -5.72 -7.50 16.87
N PHE A 279 -5.90 -6.48 16.05
CA PHE A 279 -6.71 -6.54 14.84
C PHE A 279 -5.91 -6.95 13.62
N VAL A 280 -6.59 -7.62 12.69
CA VAL A 280 -6.00 -8.08 11.44
C VAL A 280 -5.80 -6.88 10.50
N TYR A 281 -4.69 -6.90 9.75
CA TYR A 281 -4.46 -5.94 8.68
C TYR A 281 -5.60 -6.03 7.62
N PRO A 282 -6.07 -4.93 7.05
CA PRO A 282 -5.52 -3.59 7.12
C PRO A 282 -5.96 -2.74 8.33
N ASN A 283 -6.76 -3.27 9.23
CA ASN A 283 -7.27 -2.51 10.37
C ASN A 283 -6.25 -2.38 11.50
N GLY A 284 -5.39 -3.37 11.67
CA GLY A 284 -4.40 -3.45 12.72
C GLY A 284 -3.11 -4.13 12.28
N LEU A 285 -2.35 -4.65 13.24
CA LEU A 285 -0.99 -5.14 13.02
C LEU A 285 -0.90 -6.63 12.70
N LYS A 286 -1.93 -7.43 13.04
CA LYS A 286 -1.87 -8.87 12.76
C LYS A 286 -1.94 -9.11 11.25
N PRO A 287 -1.09 -10.01 10.72
CA PRO A 287 -1.22 -10.42 9.33
C PRO A 287 -2.57 -11.10 9.08
N GLU A 288 -3.13 -10.90 7.91
CA GLU A 288 -4.36 -11.57 7.49
C GLU A 288 -4.12 -13.08 7.43
N ALA A 289 -4.95 -13.86 8.12
CA ALA A 289 -4.88 -15.31 8.04
C ALA A 289 -5.63 -15.77 6.78
N PRO A 290 -5.04 -16.65 5.94
CA PRO A 290 -5.79 -17.23 4.85
C PRO A 290 -6.96 -18.05 5.41
N ASP A 291 -8.13 -17.94 4.80
CA ASP A 291 -9.36 -18.63 5.23
C ASP A 291 -9.20 -20.16 5.27
N HIS A 292 -8.26 -20.70 4.47
CA HIS A 292 -7.98 -22.14 4.38
C HIS A 292 -6.48 -22.37 4.10
N GLY A 293 -5.65 -22.40 5.13
CA GLY A 293 -4.22 -22.67 4.93
C GLY A 293 -3.39 -22.67 6.22
N PRO A 294 -2.10 -22.96 6.10
CA PRO A 294 -1.19 -22.79 7.22
C PRO A 294 -1.20 -21.32 7.67
N PRO A 295 -0.90 -21.01 8.94
CA PRO A 295 -0.86 -19.64 9.44
C PRO A 295 0.04 -18.81 8.53
N PRO A 296 -0.29 -17.52 8.32
CA PRO A 296 0.45 -16.66 7.42
C PRO A 296 1.92 -16.65 7.80
N LEU A 297 2.77 -16.80 6.80
CA LEU A 297 4.17 -16.48 6.97
C LEU A 297 4.26 -14.98 7.21
N PHE A 298 4.96 -14.61 8.25
CA PHE A 298 4.99 -13.26 8.82
C PHE A 298 5.52 -12.23 7.82
N SER A 299 4.81 -11.12 7.69
CA SER A 299 5.20 -10.01 6.81
C SER A 299 5.52 -8.77 7.63
N ASP A 300 6.63 -8.10 7.32
CA ASP A 300 6.99 -6.81 7.92
C ASP A 300 6.28 -5.61 7.25
N HIS A 301 5.31 -5.83 6.37
CA HIS A 301 4.57 -4.77 5.71
C HIS A 301 3.88 -3.85 6.73
N ASN A 302 3.12 -4.44 7.64
CA ASN A 302 2.39 -3.71 8.67
C ASN A 302 3.34 -2.97 9.61
N ASN A 303 4.45 -3.61 9.98
CA ASN A 303 5.50 -3.03 10.84
C ASN A 303 6.16 -1.83 10.15
N TYR A 304 6.45 -1.95 8.86
CA TYR A 304 7.00 -0.86 8.05
C TYR A 304 6.03 0.32 7.97
N ASP A 305 4.75 0.06 7.70
CA ASP A 305 3.72 1.09 7.62
C ASP A 305 3.64 1.87 8.94
N LEU A 306 3.57 1.15 10.05
CA LEU A 306 3.46 1.75 11.38
C LEU A 306 4.67 2.61 11.73
N VAL A 307 5.88 2.06 11.62
CA VAL A 307 7.10 2.78 12.04
C VAL A 307 7.39 3.95 11.12
N THR A 308 7.10 3.84 9.83
CA THR A 308 7.18 4.97 8.90
C THR A 308 6.18 6.07 9.27
N MET A 309 4.96 5.70 9.66
CA MET A 309 3.96 6.67 10.15
C MET A 309 4.45 7.36 11.42
N PHE A 310 4.99 6.64 12.40
CA PHE A 310 5.58 7.23 13.59
C PHE A 310 6.71 8.21 13.26
N GLN A 311 7.58 7.86 12.32
CA GLN A 311 8.66 8.75 11.88
C GLN A 311 8.12 10.08 11.36
N GLN A 312 7.08 10.06 10.54
CA GLN A 312 6.45 11.27 9.99
C GLN A 312 5.79 12.13 11.07
N LEU A 313 5.18 11.49 12.06
CA LEU A 313 4.43 12.17 13.12
C LEU A 313 5.30 12.60 14.31
N TRP A 314 6.53 12.10 14.40
CA TRP A 314 7.41 12.26 15.55
C TRP A 314 7.59 13.70 16.05
N PRO A 315 7.78 14.70 15.16
CA PRO A 315 7.94 16.08 15.59
C PRO A 315 6.77 16.63 16.40
N ASN A 316 5.56 16.12 16.14
CA ASN A 316 4.30 16.63 16.70
C ASN A 316 3.74 15.76 17.84
N THR A 317 4.52 14.78 18.32
CA THR A 317 4.08 13.89 19.41
C THR A 317 4.59 14.37 20.77
N THR A 318 3.82 14.06 21.83
CA THR A 318 4.22 14.33 23.22
C THR A 318 5.26 13.30 23.69
N GLU A 319 5.99 13.61 24.78
CA GLU A 319 6.97 12.65 25.33
C GLU A 319 6.29 11.38 25.87
N THR A 320 5.08 11.48 26.39
CA THR A 320 4.30 10.30 26.81
C THR A 320 4.00 9.40 25.63
N THR A 321 3.50 9.96 24.52
CA THR A 321 3.23 9.25 23.26
C THR A 321 4.52 8.66 22.67
N ARG A 322 5.63 9.40 22.72
CA ARG A 322 6.94 8.90 22.25
C ARG A 322 7.44 7.70 23.04
N THR A 323 7.21 7.69 24.36
CA THR A 323 7.60 6.56 25.21
C THR A 323 6.89 5.28 24.81
N LYS A 324 5.61 5.36 24.51
CA LYS A 324 4.82 4.22 24.02
C LYS A 324 5.30 3.76 22.64
N ALA A 325 5.44 4.70 21.70
CA ALA A 325 5.91 4.40 20.35
C ALA A 325 7.33 3.76 20.36
N ARG A 326 8.22 4.16 21.29
CA ARG A 326 9.53 3.51 21.44
C ARG A 326 9.40 2.05 21.84
N ALA A 327 8.58 1.75 22.84
CA ALA A 327 8.34 0.38 23.29
C ALA A 327 7.78 -0.49 22.17
N GLU A 328 6.85 0.06 21.38
CA GLU A 328 6.28 -0.61 20.23
C GLU A 328 7.34 -0.89 19.16
N ILE A 329 8.13 0.11 18.76
CA ILE A 329 9.20 -0.07 17.76
C ILE A 329 10.21 -1.13 18.21
N GLU A 330 10.60 -1.14 19.50
CA GLU A 330 11.50 -2.16 20.07
C GLU A 330 10.89 -3.56 19.99
N SER A 331 9.60 -3.69 20.29
CA SER A 331 8.86 -4.96 20.20
C SER A 331 8.81 -5.48 18.75
N LEU A 332 8.45 -4.62 17.81
CA LEU A 332 8.39 -4.96 16.39
C LEU A 332 9.77 -5.33 15.82
N LEU A 333 10.81 -4.61 16.22
CA LEU A 333 12.19 -4.91 15.82
C LEU A 333 12.64 -6.27 16.35
N ALA A 334 12.37 -6.56 17.62
CA ALA A 334 12.66 -7.87 18.20
C ALA A 334 11.91 -8.98 17.46
N TRP A 335 10.63 -8.77 17.16
CA TRP A 335 9.82 -9.72 16.42
C TRP A 335 10.34 -9.93 14.98
N CYS A 336 10.70 -8.89 14.27
CA CYS A 336 11.28 -8.99 12.92
C CYS A 336 12.55 -9.85 12.93
N LEU A 337 13.47 -9.57 13.85
CA LEU A 337 14.77 -10.24 13.92
C LEU A 337 14.69 -11.69 14.44
N THR A 338 13.63 -12.07 15.17
CA THR A 338 13.52 -13.41 15.77
C THR A 338 12.46 -14.29 15.13
N THR A 339 11.50 -13.70 14.41
CA THR A 339 10.32 -14.41 13.89
C THR A 339 10.16 -14.25 12.39
N SER A 340 10.17 -13.01 11.88
CA SER A 340 10.00 -12.74 10.45
C SER A 340 11.24 -13.15 9.66
N LEU A 341 12.42 -12.85 10.17
CA LEU A 341 13.68 -13.26 9.58
C LEU A 341 13.92 -14.76 9.82
N GLN A 342 13.86 -15.55 8.76
CA GLN A 342 14.07 -17.00 8.79
C GLN A 342 15.43 -17.37 8.18
N GLY A 343 16.39 -17.68 9.02
CA GLY A 343 17.77 -17.93 8.59
C GLY A 343 18.42 -16.70 8.02
N ASP A 344 18.74 -16.70 6.72
CA ASP A 344 19.39 -15.60 6.02
C ASP A 344 18.44 -14.84 5.07
N GLY A 345 17.11 -14.93 5.26
CA GLY A 345 16.15 -14.30 4.36
C GLY A 345 14.77 -14.06 4.96
N PHE A 346 13.97 -13.27 4.25
CA PHE A 346 12.55 -13.07 4.52
C PHE A 346 11.73 -14.05 3.68
N ALA A 347 10.97 -14.91 4.35
CA ALA A 347 10.11 -15.86 3.65
C ALA A 347 8.93 -15.15 2.98
N PRO A 348 8.54 -15.54 1.76
CA PRO A 348 7.34 -15.03 1.14
C PRO A 348 6.11 -15.46 1.94
N SER A 349 5.12 -14.56 2.06
CA SER A 349 3.80 -14.93 2.54
C SER A 349 2.91 -15.40 1.38
N PRO A 350 1.79 -16.09 1.63
CA PRO A 350 0.87 -16.48 0.57
C PRO A 350 0.40 -15.32 -0.32
N ASP A 351 0.33 -14.12 0.27
CA ASP A 351 -0.17 -12.91 -0.39
C ASP A 351 0.94 -11.96 -0.85
N MET A 352 2.20 -12.37 -0.72
CA MET A 352 3.33 -11.48 -0.95
C MET A 352 4.48 -12.22 -1.65
N SER A 353 4.95 -11.66 -2.77
CA SER A 353 6.12 -12.19 -3.48
C SER A 353 7.39 -12.11 -2.62
N THR A 354 8.39 -12.91 -2.98
CA THR A 354 9.71 -12.87 -2.33
C THR A 354 10.31 -11.44 -2.36
N VAL A 355 10.19 -10.73 -3.48
CA VAL A 355 10.66 -9.34 -3.61
C VAL A 355 10.00 -8.43 -2.59
N ASN A 356 8.67 -8.50 -2.48
CA ASN A 356 7.93 -7.66 -1.55
C ASN A 356 8.21 -8.02 -0.09
N SER A 357 8.39 -9.31 0.23
CA SER A 357 8.77 -9.73 1.58
C SER A 357 10.13 -9.15 1.99
N TYR A 358 11.12 -9.21 1.09
CA TYR A 358 12.42 -8.55 1.32
C TYR A 358 12.29 -7.03 1.35
N TYR A 359 11.50 -6.43 0.45
CA TYR A 359 11.31 -4.99 0.41
C TYR A 359 10.81 -4.46 1.77
N TYR A 360 9.72 -5.02 2.27
CA TYR A 360 9.15 -4.57 3.54
C TYR A 360 10.04 -4.89 4.72
N GLY A 361 10.64 -6.07 4.80
CA GLY A 361 11.56 -6.42 5.88
C GLY A 361 12.80 -5.53 5.91
N VAL A 362 13.43 -5.29 4.77
CA VAL A 362 14.60 -4.42 4.65
C VAL A 362 14.25 -2.96 4.93
N GLN A 363 13.13 -2.46 4.40
CA GLN A 363 12.69 -1.09 4.65
C GLN A 363 12.24 -0.88 6.11
N PHE A 364 11.61 -1.89 6.72
CA PHE A 364 11.31 -1.86 8.16
C PHE A 364 12.59 -1.73 8.99
N LEU A 365 13.59 -2.59 8.76
CA LEU A 365 14.87 -2.52 9.46
C LEU A 365 15.60 -1.19 9.25
N LEU A 366 15.46 -0.59 8.06
CA LEU A 366 16.01 0.73 7.77
C LEU A 366 15.32 1.82 8.59
N VAL A 367 13.98 1.91 8.54
CA VAL A 367 13.23 2.96 9.24
C VAL A 367 13.27 2.79 10.75
N ALA A 368 13.34 1.56 11.26
CA ALA A 368 13.56 1.25 12.67
C ALA A 368 15.01 1.56 13.14
N GLY A 369 15.90 1.95 12.22
CA GLY A 369 17.27 2.35 12.55
C GLY A 369 18.21 1.19 12.89
N PHE A 370 17.89 -0.03 12.46
CA PHE A 370 18.79 -1.18 12.58
C PHE A 370 20.02 -1.04 11.65
N TRP A 371 19.86 -0.45 10.46
CA TRP A 371 20.94 -0.08 9.57
C TRP A 371 21.51 1.29 9.94
N PRO A 372 22.78 1.40 10.34
CA PRO A 372 23.36 2.61 10.92
C PRO A 372 23.71 3.68 9.88
N GLN A 373 22.75 4.16 9.12
CA GLN A 373 22.94 5.28 8.19
C GLN A 373 22.76 6.65 8.88
N GLN A 374 21.90 6.72 9.90
CA GLN A 374 21.65 7.89 10.76
C GLN A 374 21.17 7.41 12.15
N PRO A 375 21.30 8.21 13.20
CA PRO A 375 20.66 7.89 14.47
C PRO A 375 19.16 7.66 14.26
N PRO A 376 18.58 6.61 14.85
CA PRO A 376 17.15 6.37 14.76
C PRO A 376 16.35 7.58 15.28
N PHE A 377 15.25 7.94 14.59
CA PHE A 377 14.43 9.10 14.95
C PHE A 377 13.83 9.01 16.36
N TRP A 378 13.69 7.81 16.89
CA TRP A 378 13.03 7.49 18.14
C TRP A 378 14.00 7.26 19.33
N THR A 379 15.30 7.14 19.10
CA THR A 379 16.34 6.99 20.14
C THR A 379 17.59 7.80 19.80
N THR A 380 18.44 8.04 20.80
CA THR A 380 19.73 8.72 20.64
C THR A 380 20.91 7.77 20.43
N GLY A 381 20.67 6.44 20.47
CA GLY A 381 21.67 5.39 20.31
C GLY A 381 21.24 4.30 19.34
N ALA A 382 22.02 3.23 19.24
CA ALA A 382 21.62 2.05 18.50
C ALA A 382 20.40 1.38 19.17
N PRO A 383 19.47 0.82 18.39
CA PRO A 383 18.32 0.12 18.95
C PRO A 383 18.77 -1.15 19.71
N THR A 384 18.01 -1.52 20.72
CA THR A 384 18.21 -2.78 21.44
C THR A 384 17.81 -3.95 20.53
N VAL A 385 18.72 -4.90 20.33
CA VAL A 385 18.47 -6.08 19.52
C VAL A 385 18.57 -7.37 20.35
N PRO A 386 17.85 -8.44 19.96
CA PRO A 386 17.93 -9.72 20.68
C PRO A 386 19.36 -10.28 20.72
N SER A 387 19.68 -10.98 21.82
CA SER A 387 20.96 -11.67 21.96
C SER A 387 21.13 -12.70 20.84
N GLY A 388 22.33 -12.74 20.24
CA GLY A 388 22.66 -13.65 19.14
C GLY A 388 22.27 -13.11 17.74
N THR A 389 21.66 -11.93 17.64
CA THR A 389 21.45 -11.28 16.35
C THR A 389 22.81 -10.91 15.74
N PRO A 390 23.07 -11.23 14.45
CA PRO A 390 24.28 -10.79 13.76
C PRO A 390 24.43 -9.27 13.78
N ALA A 391 25.65 -8.78 13.74
CA ALA A 391 25.89 -7.35 13.55
C ALA A 391 25.20 -6.86 12.27
N ALA A 392 24.68 -5.65 12.28
CA ALA A 392 23.82 -5.10 11.21
C ALA A 392 24.44 -5.26 9.80
N HIS A 393 25.75 -4.96 9.65
CA HIS A 393 26.44 -5.11 8.37
C HIS A 393 26.58 -6.59 7.91
N VAL A 394 26.78 -7.52 8.87
CA VAL A 394 26.87 -8.96 8.56
C VAL A 394 25.49 -9.49 8.11
N LEU A 395 24.42 -9.07 8.78
CA LEU A 395 23.07 -9.42 8.36
C LEU A 395 22.78 -8.84 6.98
N ALA A 396 23.15 -7.59 6.71
CA ALA A 396 22.96 -6.98 5.39
C ALA A 396 23.69 -7.75 4.28
N GLN A 397 24.94 -8.19 4.52
CA GLN A 397 25.69 -9.01 3.56
C GLN A 397 25.00 -10.34 3.25
N ARG A 398 24.52 -11.03 4.30
CA ARG A 398 23.82 -12.32 4.14
C ARG A 398 22.50 -12.14 3.37
N LEU A 399 21.69 -11.16 3.75
CA LEU A 399 20.43 -10.85 3.07
C LEU A 399 20.66 -10.48 1.60
N LEU A 400 21.70 -9.67 1.31
CA LEU A 400 22.03 -9.29 -0.08
C LEU A 400 22.43 -10.50 -0.92
N ALA A 401 23.28 -11.37 -0.36
CA ALA A 401 23.70 -12.59 -1.04
C ALA A 401 22.52 -13.52 -1.33
N LYS A 402 21.67 -13.74 -0.33
CA LYS A 402 20.48 -14.59 -0.45
C LYS A 402 19.46 -14.00 -1.42
N PHE A 403 19.17 -12.70 -1.33
CA PHE A 403 18.24 -12.03 -2.24
C PHE A 403 18.70 -12.17 -3.72
N LYS A 404 19.98 -11.91 -4.01
CA LYS A 404 20.52 -12.07 -5.36
C LYS A 404 20.53 -13.52 -5.88
N ALA A 405 20.55 -14.50 -4.97
CA ALA A 405 20.45 -15.90 -5.34
C ALA A 405 19.01 -16.33 -5.64
N ASP A 406 18.04 -15.79 -4.90
CA ASP A 406 16.65 -16.20 -4.97
C ASP A 406 15.83 -15.38 -5.96
N VAL A 407 16.26 -14.15 -6.26
CA VAL A 407 15.48 -13.16 -7.00
C VAL A 407 16.21 -12.74 -8.27
N ASN A 408 15.56 -12.96 -9.40
CA ASN A 408 15.97 -12.43 -10.70
C ASN A 408 14.91 -11.43 -11.18
N ASP A 409 14.92 -10.23 -10.58
CA ASP A 409 13.93 -9.19 -10.78
C ASP A 409 14.64 -7.83 -10.83
N ASP A 410 14.25 -6.97 -11.76
CA ASP A 410 14.76 -5.62 -11.97
C ASP A 410 13.75 -4.51 -11.59
N SER A 411 12.66 -4.89 -10.90
CA SER A 411 11.67 -3.94 -10.40
C SER A 411 12.28 -2.89 -9.46
N ASP A 412 11.61 -1.74 -9.32
CA ASP A 412 12.01 -0.69 -8.40
C ASP A 412 12.11 -1.19 -6.95
N ALA A 413 11.25 -2.12 -6.57
CA ALA A 413 11.31 -2.76 -5.25
C ALA A 413 12.59 -3.58 -5.09
N ALA A 414 12.95 -4.41 -6.08
CA ALA A 414 14.18 -5.19 -6.08
C ALA A 414 15.43 -4.31 -6.06
N GLN A 415 15.45 -3.25 -6.89
CA GLN A 415 16.55 -2.28 -6.91
C GLN A 415 16.69 -1.55 -5.57
N THR A 416 15.57 -1.19 -4.94
CA THR A 416 15.56 -0.56 -3.62
C THR A 416 16.15 -1.50 -2.55
N VAL A 417 15.79 -2.78 -2.56
CA VAL A 417 16.35 -3.80 -1.66
C VAL A 417 17.87 -3.90 -1.85
N ILE A 418 18.32 -4.05 -3.10
CA ILE A 418 19.75 -4.15 -3.43
C ILE A 418 20.51 -2.91 -2.96
N ALA A 419 20.02 -1.72 -3.28
CA ALA A 419 20.67 -0.47 -2.90
C ALA A 419 20.77 -0.31 -1.38
N THR A 420 19.68 -0.58 -0.65
CA THR A 420 19.63 -0.47 0.81
C THR A 420 20.60 -1.46 1.46
N LEU A 421 20.56 -2.73 1.06
CA LEU A 421 21.42 -3.76 1.62
C LEU A 421 22.91 -3.53 1.25
N THR A 422 23.21 -3.02 0.05
CA THR A 422 24.57 -2.68 -0.36
C THR A 422 25.12 -1.55 0.50
N ALA A 423 24.34 -0.51 0.73
CA ALA A 423 24.71 0.59 1.62
C ALA A 423 24.93 0.13 3.07
N ALA A 424 24.04 -0.71 3.59
CA ALA A 424 24.15 -1.27 4.94
C ALA A 424 25.35 -2.24 5.10
N ALA A 425 25.68 -3.00 4.08
CA ALA A 425 26.81 -3.93 4.06
C ALA A 425 28.16 -3.20 3.95
N GLY A 426 28.21 -2.05 3.26
CA GLY A 426 29.43 -1.24 3.08
C GLY A 426 29.76 -0.28 4.21
N GLY A 427 28.85 -0.04 5.14
CA GLY A 427 28.99 0.93 6.24
C GLY A 427 30.01 0.59 7.35
N ALA A 428 30.86 -0.42 7.16
CA ALA A 428 31.92 -0.81 8.12
C ALA A 428 33.31 -0.21 7.81
N THR A 429 33.41 0.73 6.85
CA THR A 429 34.68 1.38 6.49
C THR A 429 34.59 2.90 6.64
N ALA A 430 34.41 3.37 7.88
CA ALA A 430 34.76 4.75 8.28
C ALA A 430 35.23 4.77 9.74
#